data_4d2e01e88ecfb22a299384a8c79acd22
#
_entry.id   4d2e01e88ecfb22a299384a8c79acd22
#
_cell.length_a   1.000
_cell.length_b   1.000
_cell.length_c   1.000
_cell.angle_alpha   90.00
_cell.angle_beta   90.00
_cell.angle_gamma   90.00
#
_symmetry.space_group_name_H-M   'P 1'
#
loop_
_entity.id
_entity.type
_entity.pdbx_description
1 polymer ?
#
loop_
_entity_poly.entity_id
_entity_poly.type
_entity_poly.pdbx_seq_one_letter_code
_entity_poly.pdbx_strand_id
1 'polypeptide(L)'
;DYKKRPIPMGYIIAKDILPVGCCMGVRTAKGDISTPVGEDTVVIIGEDGSVRILNLDRLNKSFRIYKDWRFTVKQTYYVPKFKNKDTETIVDGMAHARVCIPVEADFSRAFVLKHKVKLFKNKDDSSYISGRPGDIMVLPNDDRNEAYMISKTEFEKTHIAKGEEENRKKAVVFDLDGTLLYTLEDLKNAT
;
A
#
# COMPACT_ATOMS: atom_id res chain seq x y z
N ASP A 1 19.09 -1.76 -7.91
CA ASP A 1 17.76 -2.31 -8.26
C ASP A 1 17.12 -2.91 -7.03
N TYR A 2 15.82 -2.67 -6.85
CA TYR A 2 15.03 -3.11 -5.71
C TYR A 2 13.70 -3.68 -6.17
N LYS A 3 13.19 -4.68 -5.44
CA LYS A 3 11.83 -5.21 -5.61
C LYS A 3 10.95 -4.83 -4.43
N LYS A 4 9.65 -4.69 -4.66
CA LYS A 4 8.68 -4.60 -3.56
C LYS A 4 8.57 -5.94 -2.85
N ARG A 5 8.54 -5.91 -1.53
CA ARG A 5 8.21 -7.10 -0.73
C ARG A 5 6.74 -7.46 -0.92
N PRO A 6 6.39 -8.73 -0.98
CA PRO A 6 5.01 -9.19 -1.06
C PRO A 6 4.31 -9.06 0.31
N ILE A 7 4.21 -7.83 0.82
CA ILE A 7 3.54 -7.56 2.10
C ILE A 7 2.04 -7.45 1.84
N PRO A 8 1.19 -8.16 2.60
CA PRO A 8 -0.25 -8.03 2.48
C PRO A 8 -0.70 -6.59 2.71
N MET A 9 -1.58 -6.11 1.86
CA MET A 9 -2.19 -4.78 1.91
C MET A 9 -3.70 -4.91 1.83
N GLY A 10 -4.42 -3.90 2.30
CA GLY A 10 -5.86 -3.80 2.09
C GLY A 10 -6.19 -3.13 0.76
N TYR A 11 -7.29 -3.53 0.15
CA TYR A 11 -7.92 -2.75 -0.92
C TYR A 11 -9.41 -2.60 -0.68
N ILE A 12 -9.95 -1.48 -1.13
CA ILE A 12 -11.38 -1.17 -1.14
C ILE A 12 -11.73 -0.60 -2.51
N ILE A 13 -12.77 -1.12 -3.15
CA ILE A 13 -13.34 -0.50 -4.35
C ILE A 13 -14.26 0.62 -3.87
N ALA A 14 -13.95 1.87 -4.24
CA ALA A 14 -14.58 3.04 -3.63
C ALA A 14 -16.11 3.08 -3.85
N LYS A 15 -16.61 2.64 -5.01
CA LYS A 15 -18.04 2.57 -5.31
C LYS A 15 -18.82 1.57 -4.45
N ASP A 16 -18.15 0.64 -3.80
CA ASP A 16 -18.79 -0.32 -2.89
C ASP A 16 -19.14 0.31 -1.53
N ILE A 17 -18.55 1.47 -1.22
CA ILE A 17 -18.76 2.19 0.04
C ILE A 17 -19.37 3.57 -0.14
N LEU A 18 -19.25 4.20 -1.31
CA LEU A 18 -19.73 5.55 -1.60
C LEU A 18 -20.27 5.65 -3.04
N PRO A 19 -21.29 6.50 -3.29
CA PRO A 19 -21.81 6.69 -4.63
C PRO A 19 -20.76 7.23 -5.61
N VAL A 20 -20.79 6.75 -6.84
CA VAL A 20 -19.99 7.31 -7.94
C VAL A 20 -20.34 8.78 -8.16
N GLY A 21 -19.32 9.61 -8.37
CA GLY A 21 -19.45 11.05 -8.57
C GLY A 21 -19.32 11.88 -7.29
N CYS A 22 -19.47 11.29 -6.10
CA CYS A 22 -19.24 12.03 -4.86
C CYS A 22 -17.74 12.22 -4.56
N CYS A 23 -17.41 13.13 -3.65
CA CYS A 23 -16.06 13.33 -3.15
C CYS A 23 -15.82 12.49 -1.90
N MET A 24 -14.94 11.50 -2.00
CA MET A 24 -14.49 10.70 -0.84
C MET A 24 -13.38 11.42 -0.10
N GLY A 25 -13.54 11.56 1.22
CA GLY A 25 -12.49 11.96 2.15
C GLY A 25 -11.95 10.74 2.90
N VAL A 26 -10.63 10.61 2.99
CA VAL A 26 -9.98 9.59 3.81
C VAL A 26 -9.03 10.25 4.78
N ARG A 27 -9.30 10.13 6.08
CA ARG A 27 -8.42 10.61 7.14
C ARG A 27 -7.41 9.54 7.50
N THR A 28 -6.14 9.90 7.49
CA THR A 28 -5.01 9.05 7.86
C THR A 28 -4.18 9.70 8.96
N ALA A 29 -3.25 8.96 9.56
CA ALA A 29 -2.30 9.52 10.52
C ALA A 29 -1.42 10.64 9.93
N LYS A 30 -1.23 10.66 8.61
CA LYS A 30 -0.38 11.64 7.89
C LYS A 30 -1.17 12.80 7.27
N GLY A 31 -2.48 12.84 7.46
CA GLY A 31 -3.36 13.88 6.91
C GLY A 31 -4.55 13.33 6.17
N ASP A 32 -5.31 14.23 5.54
CA ASP A 32 -6.53 13.92 4.83
C ASP A 32 -6.27 13.83 3.31
N ILE A 33 -6.83 12.80 2.70
CA ILE A 33 -6.84 12.59 1.25
C ILE A 33 -8.25 12.86 0.76
N SER A 34 -8.39 13.54 -0.38
CA SER A 34 -9.68 13.74 -1.05
C SER A 34 -9.58 13.28 -2.50
N THR A 35 -10.57 12.53 -2.95
CA THR A 35 -10.62 12.03 -4.33
C THR A 35 -12.07 11.86 -4.79
N PRO A 36 -12.40 12.16 -6.05
CA PRO A 36 -13.69 11.78 -6.61
C PRO A 36 -13.81 10.25 -6.68
N VAL A 37 -15.00 9.74 -6.41
CA VAL A 37 -15.33 8.32 -6.56
C VAL A 37 -15.71 8.07 -8.01
N GLY A 38 -14.88 7.36 -8.75
CA GLY A 38 -15.16 6.83 -10.08
C GLY A 38 -15.56 5.37 -10.04
N GLU A 39 -15.96 4.83 -11.18
CA GLU A 39 -16.31 3.40 -11.34
C GLU A 39 -15.12 2.46 -11.02
N ASP A 40 -13.92 2.93 -11.25
CA ASP A 40 -12.67 2.20 -11.12
C ASP A 40 -11.77 2.67 -9.97
N THR A 41 -12.25 3.60 -9.13
CA THR A 41 -11.46 4.14 -8.02
C THR A 41 -11.24 3.07 -6.95
N VAL A 42 -9.98 2.84 -6.60
CA VAL A 42 -9.54 1.88 -5.59
C VAL A 42 -8.70 2.56 -4.53
N VAL A 43 -8.96 2.22 -3.28
CA VAL A 43 -8.16 2.64 -2.12
C VAL A 43 -7.27 1.47 -1.71
N ILE A 44 -5.96 1.67 -1.67
CA ILE A 44 -5.00 0.72 -1.10
C ILE A 44 -4.60 1.18 0.29
N ILE A 45 -4.56 0.25 1.22
CA ILE A 45 -4.28 0.50 2.64
C ILE A 45 -3.09 -0.36 3.06
N GLY A 46 -2.03 0.28 3.55
CA GLY A 46 -0.88 -0.38 4.13
C GLY A 46 -1.16 -0.95 5.52
N GLU A 47 -0.32 -1.86 6.00
CA GLU A 47 -0.38 -2.38 7.39
C GLU A 47 -0.27 -1.28 8.44
N ASP A 48 0.40 -0.17 8.10
CA ASP A 48 0.60 1.02 8.92
C ASP A 48 -0.55 2.03 8.83
N GLY A 49 -1.64 1.70 8.14
CA GLY A 49 -2.76 2.59 7.89
C GLY A 49 -2.50 3.68 6.85
N SER A 50 -1.36 3.63 6.15
CA SER A 50 -1.11 4.51 5.00
C SER A 50 -2.10 4.23 3.87
N VAL A 51 -2.48 5.27 3.13
CA VAL A 51 -3.50 5.16 2.08
C VAL A 51 -2.95 5.67 0.75
N ARG A 52 -3.27 4.95 -0.32
CA ARG A 52 -3.01 5.37 -1.70
C ARG A 52 -4.23 5.12 -2.56
N ILE A 53 -4.45 6.01 -3.53
CA ILE A 53 -5.53 5.88 -4.51
C ILE A 53 -4.93 5.38 -5.82
N LEU A 54 -5.60 4.41 -6.44
CA LEU A 54 -5.28 3.90 -7.78
C LEU A 54 -6.56 3.49 -8.50
N ASN A 55 -6.43 3.08 -9.75
CA ASN A 55 -7.56 2.55 -10.51
C ASN A 55 -7.58 1.00 -10.50
N LEU A 56 -8.72 0.44 -10.87
CA LEU A 56 -8.95 -1.01 -10.87
C LEU A 56 -8.00 -1.76 -11.82
N ASP A 57 -7.66 -1.16 -12.95
CA ASP A 57 -6.74 -1.72 -13.93
C ASP A 57 -5.35 -1.94 -13.32
N ARG A 58 -4.87 -0.94 -12.59
CA ARG A 58 -3.61 -1.01 -11.87
C ARG A 58 -3.64 -1.99 -10.70
N LEU A 59 -4.77 -2.06 -9.97
CA LEU A 59 -4.95 -3.08 -8.94
C LEU A 59 -4.75 -4.48 -9.54
N ASN A 60 -5.47 -4.78 -10.64
CA ASN A 60 -5.43 -6.08 -11.29
C ASN A 60 -4.05 -6.44 -11.88
N LYS A 61 -3.32 -5.45 -12.39
CA LYS A 61 -1.98 -5.65 -12.96
C LYS A 61 -0.89 -5.83 -11.90
N SER A 62 -1.02 -5.11 -10.77
CA SER A 62 0.07 -4.98 -9.81
C SER A 62 -0.14 -5.78 -8.51
N PHE A 63 -1.30 -6.41 -8.33
CA PHE A 63 -1.63 -7.12 -7.11
C PHE A 63 -2.34 -8.44 -7.39
N ARG A 64 -2.04 -9.45 -6.58
CA ARG A 64 -2.87 -10.64 -6.45
C ARG A 64 -3.95 -10.36 -5.42
N ILE A 65 -5.22 -10.60 -5.78
CA ILE A 65 -6.40 -10.23 -4.99
C ILE A 65 -6.95 -11.45 -4.26
N TYR A 66 -7.26 -11.28 -2.96
CA TYR A 66 -7.88 -12.27 -2.10
C TYR A 66 -9.21 -11.74 -1.57
N LYS A 67 -10.29 -11.95 -2.33
CA LYS A 67 -11.62 -11.37 -2.07
C LYS A 67 -12.24 -11.83 -0.75
N ASP A 68 -11.94 -13.05 -0.33
CA ASP A 68 -12.54 -13.66 0.87
C ASP A 68 -11.77 -13.29 2.15
N TRP A 69 -10.56 -12.73 2.01
CA TRP A 69 -9.72 -12.41 3.15
C TRP A 69 -9.93 -10.96 3.57
N ARG A 70 -10.41 -10.78 4.80
CA ARG A 70 -10.53 -9.44 5.40
C ARG A 70 -9.16 -8.85 5.71
N PHE A 71 -9.02 -7.57 5.45
CA PHE A 71 -7.84 -6.81 5.83
C PHE A 71 -8.10 -5.96 7.06
N THR A 72 -7.13 -5.94 7.99
CA THR A 72 -7.14 -5.06 9.16
C THR A 72 -5.80 -4.36 9.30
N VAL A 73 -5.83 -3.10 9.70
CA VAL A 73 -4.61 -2.37 10.10
C VAL A 73 -4.13 -2.90 11.44
N LYS A 74 -2.82 -3.00 11.64
CA LYS A 74 -2.27 -3.41 12.94
C LYS A 74 -2.73 -2.45 14.04
N GLN A 75 -3.07 -2.99 15.21
CA GLN A 75 -3.66 -2.23 16.34
C GLN A 75 -2.82 -1.05 16.83
N THR A 76 -1.51 -1.07 16.57
CA THR A 76 -0.57 0.01 16.94
C THR A 76 -0.65 1.22 16.03
N TYR A 77 -1.37 1.14 14.91
CA TYR A 77 -1.44 2.19 13.90
C TYR A 77 -2.83 2.82 13.83
N TYR A 78 -2.88 4.02 13.28
CA TYR A 78 -4.13 4.73 13.04
C TYR A 78 -4.92 4.04 11.92
N VAL A 79 -6.17 3.69 12.23
CA VAL A 79 -7.09 3.10 11.25
C VAL A 79 -7.69 4.20 10.39
N PRO A 80 -7.57 4.14 9.05
CA PRO A 80 -8.14 5.15 8.17
C PRO A 80 -9.66 5.29 8.34
N LYS A 81 -10.16 6.53 8.34
CA LYS A 81 -11.58 6.85 8.45
C LYS A 81 -12.07 7.44 7.13
N PHE A 82 -13.22 6.97 6.69
CA PHE A 82 -13.81 7.35 5.41
C PHE A 82 -15.04 8.20 5.61
N LYS A 83 -15.26 9.17 4.73
CA LYS A 83 -16.47 9.99 4.70
C LYS A 83 -16.84 10.40 3.28
N ASN A 84 -18.13 10.61 3.06
CA ASN A 84 -18.62 11.39 1.94
C ASN A 84 -18.47 12.87 2.27
N LYS A 85 -17.65 13.61 1.54
CA LYS A 85 -17.41 15.04 1.79
C LYS A 85 -18.57 15.92 1.35
N ASP A 86 -19.39 15.45 0.43
CA ASP A 86 -20.54 16.22 -0.07
C ASP A 86 -21.69 16.22 0.94
N THR A 87 -21.84 15.13 1.68
CA THR A 87 -22.89 14.96 2.71
C THR A 87 -22.35 14.95 4.14
N GLU A 88 -21.04 15.03 4.32
CA GLU A 88 -20.32 14.89 5.60
C GLU A 88 -20.59 13.55 6.35
N THR A 89 -21.17 12.57 5.66
CA THR A 89 -21.53 11.27 6.25
C THR A 89 -20.29 10.39 6.40
N ILE A 90 -20.09 9.83 7.60
CA ILE A 90 -19.02 8.85 7.88
C ILE A 90 -19.48 7.47 7.40
N VAL A 91 -18.56 6.74 6.75
CA VAL A 91 -18.80 5.37 6.27
C VAL A 91 -17.76 4.41 6.83
N ASP A 92 -18.17 3.19 7.13
CA ASP A 92 -17.25 2.12 7.58
C ASP A 92 -16.58 1.46 6.36
N GLY A 93 -15.63 2.17 5.77
CA GLY A 93 -14.89 1.62 4.64
C GLY A 93 -14.05 0.39 5.01
N MET A 94 -13.57 0.31 6.26
CA MET A 94 -12.73 -0.81 6.68
C MET A 94 -13.47 -2.15 6.72
N ALA A 95 -14.77 -2.17 6.92
CA ALA A 95 -15.58 -3.38 6.81
C ALA A 95 -15.52 -4.01 5.41
N HIS A 96 -15.27 -3.19 4.39
CA HIS A 96 -15.15 -3.60 2.98
C HIS A 96 -13.70 -3.91 2.56
N ALA A 97 -12.71 -3.66 3.42
CA ALA A 97 -11.30 -3.90 3.09
C ALA A 97 -11.02 -5.41 2.91
N ARG A 98 -10.39 -5.75 1.81
CA ARG A 98 -9.95 -7.12 1.48
C ARG A 98 -8.45 -7.14 1.23
N VAL A 99 -7.85 -8.32 1.33
CA VAL A 99 -6.40 -8.49 1.17
C VAL A 99 -6.02 -8.47 -0.30
N CYS A 100 -4.96 -7.73 -0.61
CA CYS A 100 -4.19 -7.87 -1.83
C CYS A 100 -2.70 -7.95 -1.51
N ILE A 101 -1.96 -8.65 -2.35
CA ILE A 101 -0.50 -8.81 -2.22
C ILE A 101 0.13 -8.30 -3.51
N PRO A 102 1.12 -7.40 -3.44
CA PRO A 102 1.85 -6.97 -4.63
C PRO A 102 2.40 -8.19 -5.37
N VAL A 103 2.13 -8.29 -6.68
CA VAL A 103 2.83 -9.26 -7.53
C VAL A 103 4.29 -8.84 -7.60
N GLU A 104 5.20 -9.79 -7.73
CA GLU A 104 6.59 -9.49 -7.99
C GLU A 104 6.66 -8.61 -9.24
N ALA A 105 6.79 -7.31 -8.98
CA ALA A 105 6.97 -6.33 -10.04
C ALA A 105 8.42 -6.36 -10.51
N ASP A 106 8.62 -5.90 -11.73
CA ASP A 106 9.95 -5.61 -12.23
C ASP A 106 10.75 -4.75 -11.26
N PHE A 107 12.07 -4.81 -11.38
CA PHE A 107 12.95 -4.05 -10.50
C PHE A 107 12.67 -2.55 -10.63
N SER A 108 12.67 -1.87 -9.50
CA SER A 108 12.63 -0.41 -9.43
C SER A 108 14.01 0.12 -9.12
N ARG A 109 14.39 1.25 -9.70
CA ARG A 109 15.55 1.99 -9.22
C ARG A 109 15.15 2.87 -8.05
N ALA A 110 16.04 2.97 -7.08
CA ALA A 110 15.85 3.80 -5.91
C ALA A 110 17.07 4.70 -5.66
N PHE A 111 16.81 5.95 -5.29
CA PHE A 111 17.83 6.97 -5.07
C PHE A 111 17.59 7.66 -3.73
N VAL A 112 18.63 7.75 -2.90
CA VAL A 112 18.57 8.56 -1.67
C VAL A 112 18.61 10.04 -2.05
N LEU A 113 17.66 10.81 -1.58
CA LEU A 113 17.62 12.25 -1.80
C LEU A 113 18.71 12.93 -0.96
N LYS A 114 19.58 13.71 -1.61
CA LYS A 114 20.61 14.53 -0.94
C LYS A 114 20.08 15.91 -0.58
N HIS A 115 19.08 16.39 -1.28
CA HIS A 115 18.48 17.72 -1.14
C HIS A 115 16.96 17.61 -1.09
N LYS A 116 16.30 18.70 -0.66
CA LYS A 116 14.84 18.81 -0.75
C LYS A 116 14.42 18.83 -2.22
N VAL A 117 13.50 17.95 -2.59
CA VAL A 117 13.00 17.76 -3.95
C VAL A 117 11.48 17.96 -3.97
N LYS A 118 10.99 18.58 -5.04
CA LYS A 118 9.57 18.65 -5.37
C LYS A 118 9.32 17.83 -6.64
N LEU A 119 8.42 16.89 -6.58
CA LEU A 119 8.01 16.07 -7.72
C LEU A 119 6.62 16.53 -8.19
N PHE A 120 6.55 17.07 -9.39
CA PHE A 120 5.32 17.45 -10.06
C PHE A 120 4.90 16.30 -10.99
N LYS A 121 3.66 15.85 -10.90
CA LYS A 121 3.17 14.77 -11.77
C LYS A 121 2.76 15.27 -13.15
N ASN A 122 2.23 16.50 -13.22
CA ASN A 122 1.87 17.17 -14.46
C ASN A 122 2.50 18.55 -14.51
N LYS A 123 2.80 19.06 -15.71
CA LYS A 123 3.42 20.38 -15.90
C LYS A 123 2.52 21.52 -15.45
N ASP A 124 1.20 21.34 -15.56
CA ASP A 124 0.18 22.35 -15.25
C ASP A 124 -0.41 22.19 -13.84
N ASP A 125 0.10 21.22 -13.07
CA ASP A 125 -0.40 20.95 -11.72
C ASP A 125 0.36 21.83 -10.71
N SER A 126 -0.37 22.56 -9.88
CA SER A 126 0.18 23.27 -8.74
C SER A 126 0.52 22.34 -7.57
N SER A 127 0.03 21.09 -7.61
CA SER A 127 0.28 20.08 -6.61
C SER A 127 1.64 19.39 -6.84
N TYR A 128 2.36 19.14 -5.77
CA TYR A 128 3.63 18.42 -5.80
C TYR A 128 3.80 17.53 -4.58
N ILE A 129 4.55 16.47 -4.76
CA ILE A 129 5.03 15.63 -3.66
C ILE A 129 6.39 16.17 -3.22
N SER A 130 6.56 16.39 -1.92
CA SER A 130 7.81 16.91 -1.35
C SER A 130 8.62 15.79 -0.73
N GLY A 131 9.89 15.66 -1.12
CA GLY A 131 10.87 14.78 -0.48
C GLY A 131 11.92 15.59 0.30
N ARG A 132 12.39 15.03 1.41
CA ARG A 132 13.43 15.61 2.28
C ARG A 132 14.75 14.87 2.07
N PRO A 133 15.91 15.47 2.44
CA PRO A 133 17.16 14.75 2.50
C PRO A 133 17.02 13.48 3.33
N GLY A 134 17.50 12.33 2.79
CA GLY A 134 17.36 11.01 3.40
C GLY A 134 16.13 10.21 2.96
N ASP A 135 15.12 10.84 2.37
CA ASP A 135 14.03 10.10 1.73
C ASP A 135 14.52 9.37 0.48
N ILE A 136 13.74 8.38 0.05
CA ILE A 136 14.05 7.57 -1.14
C ILE A 136 13.09 7.94 -2.25
N MET A 137 13.63 8.33 -3.39
CA MET A 137 12.88 8.42 -4.65
C MET A 137 12.93 7.07 -5.36
N VAL A 138 11.79 6.52 -5.69
CA VAL A 138 11.64 5.23 -6.38
C VAL A 138 11.11 5.47 -7.78
N LEU A 139 11.74 4.83 -8.75
CA LEU A 139 11.37 4.82 -10.18
C LEU A 139 10.99 3.40 -10.58
N PRO A 140 9.71 3.04 -10.55
CA PRO A 140 9.23 1.74 -11.03
C PRO A 140 9.52 1.59 -12.52
N ASN A 141 10.13 0.46 -12.94
CA ASN A 141 10.41 0.16 -14.36
C ASN A 141 11.08 1.30 -15.14
N ASP A 142 11.86 2.14 -14.45
CA ASP A 142 12.44 3.37 -15.02
C ASP A 142 11.42 4.40 -15.58
N ASP A 143 10.14 4.23 -15.28
CA ASP A 143 9.12 5.20 -15.66
C ASP A 143 9.13 6.40 -14.70
N ARG A 144 9.51 7.56 -15.25
CA ARG A 144 9.55 8.82 -14.49
C ARG A 144 8.15 9.32 -14.10
N ASN A 145 7.13 8.95 -14.88
CA ASN A 145 5.75 9.36 -14.59
C ASN A 145 5.19 8.62 -13.37
N GLU A 146 5.75 7.45 -13.07
CA GLU A 146 5.40 6.65 -11.90
C GLU A 146 6.27 6.89 -10.68
N ALA A 147 7.23 7.84 -10.77
CA ALA A 147 8.10 8.18 -9.66
C ALA A 147 7.30 8.54 -8.40
N TYR A 148 7.78 8.09 -7.27
CA TYR A 148 7.25 8.44 -5.95
C TYR A 148 8.36 8.56 -4.91
N MET A 149 8.04 9.19 -3.78
CA MET A 149 8.98 9.36 -2.68
C MET A 149 8.41 8.74 -1.41
N ILE A 150 9.25 8.02 -0.68
CA ILE A 150 8.93 7.42 0.60
C ILE A 150 10.08 7.64 1.60
N SER A 151 9.77 7.56 2.89
CA SER A 151 10.81 7.65 3.91
C SER A 151 11.75 6.44 3.82
N LYS A 152 12.99 6.61 4.26
CA LYS A 152 13.98 5.51 4.32
C LYS A 152 13.44 4.32 5.12
N THR A 153 12.82 4.58 6.26
CA THR A 153 12.23 3.54 7.13
C THR A 153 11.14 2.74 6.41
N GLU A 154 10.31 3.41 5.64
CA GLU A 154 9.24 2.73 4.88
C GLU A 154 9.80 1.96 3.68
N PHE A 155 10.83 2.52 3.04
CA PHE A 155 11.52 1.82 1.95
C PHE A 155 12.13 0.51 2.43
N GLU A 156 12.87 0.50 3.53
CA GLU A 156 13.50 -0.69 4.11
C GLU A 156 12.47 -1.78 4.50
N LYS A 157 11.26 -1.38 4.89
CA LYS A 157 10.16 -2.32 5.17
C LYS A 157 9.55 -2.93 3.92
N THR A 158 9.39 -2.13 2.86
CA THR A 158 8.56 -2.46 1.69
C THR A 158 9.36 -2.89 0.47
N HIS A 159 10.67 -2.72 0.49
CA HIS A 159 11.57 -3.05 -0.63
C HIS A 159 12.72 -3.94 -0.18
N ILE A 160 13.27 -4.69 -1.13
CA ILE A 160 14.42 -5.56 -0.95
C ILE A 160 15.40 -5.34 -2.10
N ALA A 161 16.70 -5.30 -1.81
CA ALA A 161 17.72 -5.18 -2.85
C ALA A 161 17.78 -6.44 -3.70
N LYS A 162 18.11 -6.27 -4.99
CA LYS A 162 18.38 -7.40 -5.90
C LYS A 162 19.55 -8.21 -5.36
N GLY A 163 19.35 -9.50 -5.19
CA GLY A 163 20.35 -10.43 -4.66
C GLY A 163 20.25 -10.72 -3.15
N GLU A 164 19.46 -9.95 -2.38
CA GLU A 164 19.19 -10.28 -0.98
C GLU A 164 18.02 -11.28 -0.79
N GLU A 165 17.33 -11.64 -1.87
CA GLU A 165 16.15 -12.52 -1.83
C GLU A 165 16.48 -13.96 -1.47
N GLU A 166 17.70 -14.43 -1.76
CA GLU A 166 18.08 -15.85 -1.63
C GLU A 166 18.26 -16.32 -0.18
N ASN A 167 18.42 -15.40 0.78
CA ASN A 167 18.70 -15.75 2.16
C ASN A 167 17.49 -15.77 3.11
N ARG A 168 16.25 -15.58 2.60
CA ARG A 168 15.05 -15.64 3.43
C ARG A 168 14.36 -16.97 3.29
N LYS A 169 14.37 -17.77 4.34
CA LYS A 169 13.55 -18.97 4.47
C LYS A 169 12.07 -18.54 4.35
N LYS A 170 11.39 -18.99 3.30
CA LYS A 170 9.94 -18.81 3.16
C LYS A 170 9.27 -19.78 4.12
N ALA A 171 8.76 -19.28 5.23
CA ALA A 171 7.87 -20.04 6.08
C ALA A 171 6.43 -19.61 5.78
N VAL A 172 5.57 -20.58 5.46
CA VAL A 172 4.13 -20.36 5.37
C VAL A 172 3.55 -21.03 6.62
N VAL A 173 2.99 -20.21 7.50
CA VAL A 173 2.30 -20.72 8.70
C VAL A 173 0.81 -20.67 8.42
N PHE A 174 0.17 -21.82 8.41
CA PHE A 174 -1.28 -21.94 8.36
C PHE A 174 -1.80 -22.14 9.78
N ASP A 175 -2.70 -21.27 10.22
CA ASP A 175 -3.51 -21.50 11.40
C ASP A 175 -4.74 -22.31 10.99
N LEU A 176 -4.79 -23.56 11.41
CA LEU A 176 -5.95 -24.42 11.29
C LEU A 176 -6.67 -24.35 12.65
N ASP A 177 -7.86 -23.79 12.65
CA ASP A 177 -8.76 -23.72 13.81
C ASP A 177 -8.30 -22.81 14.99
N GLY A 178 -7.53 -21.77 14.72
CA GLY A 178 -7.16 -20.77 15.73
C GLY A 178 -6.17 -21.27 16.77
N THR A 179 -5.48 -22.38 16.53
CA THR A 179 -4.48 -22.94 17.44
C THR A 179 -3.13 -23.04 16.75
N LEU A 180 -2.23 -22.11 17.02
CA LEU A 180 -0.83 -22.21 16.62
C LEU A 180 -0.14 -23.31 17.44
N LEU A 181 -0.04 -24.51 16.88
CA LEU A 181 0.52 -25.67 17.58
C LEU A 181 2.05 -25.81 17.46
N TYR A 182 2.71 -25.03 16.59
CA TYR A 182 4.15 -25.19 16.37
C TYR A 182 4.90 -23.89 16.39
N THR A 183 5.96 -23.85 17.17
CA THR A 183 6.99 -22.82 17.09
C THR A 183 7.96 -23.13 15.94
N LEU A 184 8.77 -22.15 15.52
CA LEU A 184 9.82 -22.36 14.51
C LEU A 184 10.83 -23.44 14.88
N GLU A 185 10.96 -23.79 16.16
CA GLU A 185 11.81 -24.87 16.65
C GLU A 185 11.21 -26.25 16.39
N ASP A 186 9.91 -26.41 16.50
CA ASP A 186 9.21 -27.66 16.24
C ASP A 186 9.30 -28.05 14.77
N LEU A 187 9.32 -27.07 13.86
CA LEU A 187 9.51 -27.30 12.43
C LEU A 187 10.94 -27.77 12.06
N LYS A 188 11.94 -27.44 12.87
CA LYS A 188 13.33 -27.91 12.66
C LYS A 188 13.53 -29.35 13.06
N ASN A 189 12.71 -29.88 13.97
CA ASN A 189 12.82 -31.23 14.50
C ASN A 189 11.93 -32.22 13.73
N ALA A 190 11.15 -31.77 12.74
CA ALA A 190 10.28 -32.58 11.92
C ALA A 190 10.92 -33.01 10.57
N THR A 191 12.21 -32.73 10.38
CA THR A 191 13.05 -33.22 9.26
C THR A 191 14.15 -34.11 9.84
#